data_f30e3a1c2b8aa2ce3639de7ddd2935a9
#
_entry.id   f30e3a1c2b8aa2ce3639de7ddd2935a9
#
_cell.length_a   1.000
_cell.length_b   1.000
_cell.length_c   1.000
_cell.angle_alpha   90.00
_cell.angle_beta   90.00
_cell.angle_gamma   90.00
#
_symmetry.space_group_name_H-M   'P 1'
#
loop_
_entity.id
_entity.type
_entity.pdbx_description
1 polymer ?
#
loop_
_entity_poly.entity_id
_entity_poly.type
_entity_poly.pdbx_seq_one_letter_code
_entity_poly.pdbx_strand_id
1 'polypeptide(L)'
;WGPLRFLTLPQKDHSGKPIIAVNAGCTQRVDLPNGDILLPVRYWRDAKKHNYTSIVARCSFDGESLTYKEHGTEHTLPARRGLYEPSLAEFEGEFFLTLRADKSACVTHGKDGLNFQPTREWRFDDGKPLGSYNTQQHWVTIGGGLFLVYTRRGADNDHIMRHRAPLFIGQVNPETLQLIRSTERILIPENHATLGNSGVCRVSDTETWITCGEGLLRLGKRKEQTNKVHFVRITSGG
;
A
#
# COMPACT_ATOMS: atom_id res chain seq x y z
N TRP A 1 -12.48 -2.77 26.22
CA TRP A 1 -12.97 -2.54 24.86
C TRP A 1 -14.23 -1.72 24.93
N GLY A 2 -14.32 -0.64 24.13
CA GLY A 2 -15.53 0.15 23.97
C GLY A 2 -16.50 -0.47 22.94
N PRO A 3 -17.68 0.14 22.75
CA PRO A 3 -18.65 -0.31 21.76
C PRO A 3 -18.09 -0.15 20.34
N LEU A 4 -18.52 -1.03 19.41
CA LEU A 4 -18.20 -0.92 18.00
C LEU A 4 -18.73 0.41 17.43
N ARG A 5 -17.88 1.14 16.74
CA ARG A 5 -18.23 2.39 16.07
C ARG A 5 -17.94 2.27 14.57
N PHE A 6 -18.72 2.98 13.78
CA PHE A 6 -18.61 2.94 12.31
C PHE A 6 -18.19 4.30 11.78
N LEU A 7 -17.21 4.32 10.89
CA LEU A 7 -16.93 5.46 10.03
C LEU A 7 -17.97 5.48 8.89
N THR A 8 -18.76 6.52 8.80
CA THR A 8 -19.75 6.70 7.74
C THR A 8 -19.19 7.60 6.66
N LEU A 9 -19.09 7.08 5.44
CA LEU A 9 -18.74 7.84 4.24
C LEU A 9 -20.01 8.34 3.54
N PRO A 10 -19.91 9.35 2.64
CA PRO A 10 -21.06 9.79 1.84
C PRO A 10 -21.60 8.65 0.97
N GLN A 11 -22.87 8.69 0.62
CA GLN A 11 -23.52 7.66 -0.21
C GLN A 11 -23.03 7.70 -1.67
N LYS A 12 -22.52 8.85 -2.13
CA LYS A 12 -22.06 9.08 -3.50
C LYS A 12 -20.71 9.77 -3.50
N ASP A 13 -19.91 9.45 -4.48
CA ASP A 13 -18.65 10.12 -4.80
C ASP A 13 -18.87 11.45 -5.55
N HIS A 14 -17.80 12.18 -5.85
CA HIS A 14 -17.86 13.46 -6.55
C HIS A 14 -18.44 13.36 -7.96
N SER A 15 -18.36 12.19 -8.59
CA SER A 15 -18.98 11.93 -9.90
C SER A 15 -20.44 11.48 -9.81
N GLY A 16 -21.05 11.47 -8.60
CA GLY A 16 -22.42 11.06 -8.33
C GLY A 16 -22.62 9.54 -8.35
N LYS A 17 -21.55 8.74 -8.39
CA LYS A 17 -21.61 7.28 -8.35
C LYS A 17 -21.73 6.79 -6.91
N PRO A 18 -22.36 5.63 -6.67
CA PRO A 18 -22.48 5.07 -5.32
C PRO A 18 -21.12 4.77 -4.69
N ILE A 19 -21.01 4.98 -3.38
CA ILE A 19 -19.92 4.49 -2.53
C ILE A 19 -20.44 3.28 -1.76
N ILE A 20 -20.06 2.08 -2.16
CA ILE A 20 -20.52 0.82 -1.56
C ILE A 20 -19.34 -0.11 -1.27
N ALA A 21 -19.53 -1.04 -0.35
CA ALA A 21 -18.52 -2.03 0.04
C ALA A 21 -17.16 -1.40 0.39
N VAL A 22 -17.19 -0.37 1.22
CA VAL A 22 -15.98 0.35 1.66
C VAL A 22 -15.07 -0.56 2.47
N ASN A 23 -13.78 -0.47 2.23
CA ASN A 23 -12.78 -1.24 2.94
C ASN A 23 -11.47 -0.45 3.07
N ALA A 24 -10.89 -0.45 4.28
CA ALA A 24 -9.59 0.15 4.62
C ALA A 24 -8.53 -0.91 4.97
N GLY A 25 -8.75 -2.17 4.61
CA GLY A 25 -7.76 -3.23 4.87
C GLY A 25 -6.52 -3.13 4.00
N CYS A 26 -5.36 -3.50 4.56
CA CYS A 26 -4.06 -3.49 3.88
C CYS A 26 -3.62 -2.09 3.41
N THR A 27 -3.86 -1.07 4.21
CA THR A 27 -3.56 0.34 3.90
C THR A 27 -2.59 0.92 4.93
N GLN A 28 -1.87 1.96 4.55
CA GLN A 28 -1.16 2.86 5.47
C GLN A 28 -1.88 4.20 5.47
N ARG A 29 -2.11 4.75 6.65
CA ARG A 29 -2.67 6.08 6.88
C ARG A 29 -1.56 7.07 7.26
N VAL A 30 -1.88 8.35 7.22
CA VAL A 30 -1.04 9.43 7.76
C VAL A 30 -1.86 10.20 8.79
N ASP A 31 -1.28 10.39 9.98
CA ASP A 31 -1.83 11.20 11.04
C ASP A 31 -1.24 12.62 10.91
N LEU A 32 -2.10 13.63 10.74
CA LEU A 32 -1.69 15.01 10.53
C LEU A 32 -1.38 15.72 11.87
N PRO A 33 -0.50 16.74 11.88
CA PRO A 33 -0.17 17.47 13.12
C PRO A 33 -1.37 18.12 13.82
N ASN A 34 -2.43 18.42 13.09
CA ASN A 34 -3.68 18.98 13.66
C ASN A 34 -4.63 17.93 14.25
N GLY A 35 -4.23 16.65 14.29
CA GLY A 35 -5.02 15.54 14.80
C GLY A 35 -5.98 14.92 13.78
N ASP A 36 -6.10 15.45 12.57
CA ASP A 36 -6.84 14.79 11.50
C ASP A 36 -6.09 13.55 10.99
N ILE A 37 -6.82 12.61 10.45
CA ILE A 37 -6.28 11.36 9.90
C ILE A 37 -6.58 11.32 8.40
N LEU A 38 -5.56 11.13 7.58
CA LEU A 38 -5.70 10.79 6.17
C LEU A 38 -5.77 9.28 6.04
N LEU A 39 -6.97 8.75 5.82
CA LEU A 39 -7.27 7.33 5.75
C LEU A 39 -7.52 6.91 4.30
N PRO A 40 -6.59 6.17 3.67
CA PRO A 40 -6.85 5.60 2.35
C PRO A 40 -7.90 4.50 2.46
N VAL A 41 -8.89 4.54 1.56
CA VAL A 41 -9.95 3.52 1.47
C VAL A 41 -10.24 3.17 0.03
N ARG A 42 -10.86 2.03 -0.17
CA ARG A 42 -11.39 1.59 -1.47
C ARG A 42 -12.87 1.29 -1.36
N TYR A 43 -13.61 1.46 -2.46
CA TYR A 43 -15.03 1.16 -2.53
C TYR A 43 -15.43 0.72 -3.94
N TRP A 44 -16.64 0.17 -4.08
CA TRP A 44 -17.23 -0.11 -5.38
C TRP A 44 -18.21 0.99 -5.77
N ARG A 45 -18.22 1.31 -7.07
CA ARG A 45 -19.25 2.14 -7.70
C ARG A 45 -20.42 1.33 -8.26
N ASP A 46 -20.25 0.03 -8.38
CA ASP A 46 -21.23 -0.90 -8.93
C ASP A 46 -21.03 -2.27 -8.27
N ALA A 47 -22.04 -2.73 -7.55
CA ALA A 47 -22.00 -4.01 -6.85
C ALA A 47 -21.83 -5.23 -7.78
N LYS A 48 -22.18 -5.11 -9.07
CA LYS A 48 -22.08 -6.19 -10.05
C LYS A 48 -20.69 -6.29 -10.67
N LYS A 49 -19.94 -5.20 -10.73
CA LYS A 49 -18.64 -5.14 -11.43
C LYS A 49 -17.45 -5.43 -10.55
N HIS A 50 -17.59 -5.29 -9.22
CA HIS A 50 -16.49 -5.48 -8.25
C HIS A 50 -15.20 -4.74 -8.63
N ASN A 51 -15.35 -3.58 -9.29
CA ASN A 51 -14.24 -2.73 -9.69
C ASN A 51 -14.04 -1.65 -8.63
N TYR A 52 -12.85 -1.62 -8.03
CA TYR A 52 -12.53 -0.71 -6.96
C TYR A 52 -12.12 0.67 -7.47
N THR A 53 -12.60 1.68 -6.76
CA THR A 53 -12.10 3.05 -6.74
C THR A 53 -11.42 3.27 -5.40
N SER A 54 -10.25 3.91 -5.39
CA SER A 54 -9.54 4.28 -4.17
C SER A 54 -9.54 5.79 -3.98
N ILE A 55 -9.69 6.21 -2.74
CA ILE A 55 -9.61 7.61 -2.30
C ILE A 55 -8.77 7.70 -1.02
N VAL A 56 -8.35 8.90 -0.68
CA VAL A 56 -7.91 9.24 0.66
C VAL A 56 -9.01 10.07 1.32
N ALA A 57 -9.55 9.57 2.42
CA ALA A 57 -10.53 10.28 3.22
C ALA A 57 -9.84 11.02 4.37
N ARG A 58 -10.12 12.31 4.53
CA ARG A 58 -9.74 13.06 5.72
C ARG A 58 -10.80 12.87 6.79
N CYS A 59 -10.36 12.49 7.96
CA CYS A 59 -11.21 12.23 9.10
C CYS A 59 -10.70 13.00 10.32
N SER A 60 -11.60 13.47 11.18
CA SER A 60 -11.25 13.92 12.53
C SER A 60 -11.39 12.75 13.51
N PHE A 61 -10.57 12.77 14.56
CA PHE A 61 -10.65 11.81 15.66
C PHE A 61 -10.69 12.57 16.99
N ASP A 62 -11.69 12.33 17.80
CA ASP A 62 -11.93 13.01 19.09
C ASP A 62 -11.43 12.20 20.29
N GLY A 63 -10.70 11.11 20.07
CA GLY A 63 -10.28 10.15 21.09
C GLY A 63 -11.18 8.93 21.20
N GLU A 64 -12.40 8.99 20.66
CA GLU A 64 -13.36 7.90 20.67
C GLU A 64 -13.94 7.54 19.30
N SER A 65 -14.22 8.54 18.47
CA SER A 65 -14.92 8.39 17.20
C SER A 65 -14.12 8.98 16.05
N LEU A 66 -14.08 8.25 14.96
CA LEU A 66 -13.52 8.71 13.70
C LEU A 66 -14.67 9.25 12.83
N THR A 67 -14.60 10.54 12.46
CA THR A 67 -15.63 11.22 11.68
C THR A 67 -15.08 11.66 10.34
N TYR A 68 -15.74 11.24 9.26
CA TYR A 68 -15.43 11.68 7.91
C TYR A 68 -15.66 13.18 7.73
N LYS A 69 -14.72 13.86 7.08
CA LYS A 69 -14.82 15.27 6.70
C LYS A 69 -14.95 15.44 5.19
N GLU A 70 -13.99 14.91 4.44
CA GLU A 70 -13.90 15.09 2.99
C GLU A 70 -13.04 13.99 2.38
N HIS A 71 -13.04 13.88 1.07
CA HIS A 71 -12.05 13.13 0.30
C HIS A 71 -11.69 13.91 -0.98
N GLY A 72 -10.56 13.57 -1.56
CA GLY A 72 -10.05 14.23 -2.76
C GLY A 72 -10.20 13.38 -4.01
N THR A 73 -9.09 13.17 -4.71
CA THR A 73 -9.03 12.47 -6.00
C THR A 73 -9.56 11.03 -5.91
N GLU A 74 -10.42 10.68 -6.84
CA GLU A 74 -11.01 9.35 -7.00
C GLU A 74 -10.21 8.54 -8.03
N HIS A 75 -9.33 7.67 -7.55
CA HIS A 75 -8.45 6.87 -8.39
C HIS A 75 -9.17 5.65 -8.94
N THR A 76 -9.33 5.58 -10.26
CA THR A 76 -9.98 4.48 -10.96
C THR A 76 -9.09 3.91 -12.05
N LEU A 77 -9.26 2.64 -12.34
CA LEU A 77 -8.65 1.98 -13.50
C LEU A 77 -9.71 1.09 -14.16
N PRO A 78 -9.93 1.20 -15.48
CA PRO A 78 -10.89 0.35 -16.21
C PRO A 78 -10.31 -1.06 -16.44
N ALA A 79 -9.89 -1.71 -15.38
CA ALA A 79 -9.35 -3.05 -15.33
C ALA A 79 -10.18 -3.90 -14.36
N ARG A 80 -10.04 -5.23 -14.39
CA ARG A 80 -10.91 -6.19 -13.71
C ARG A 80 -11.30 -5.80 -12.27
N ARG A 81 -10.33 -5.50 -11.39
CA ARG A 81 -10.61 -5.08 -10.01
C ARG A 81 -10.30 -3.61 -9.73
N GLY A 82 -9.83 -2.86 -10.72
CA GLY A 82 -9.51 -1.45 -10.55
C GLY A 82 -8.27 -1.20 -9.69
N LEU A 83 -8.31 -0.12 -8.90
CA LEU A 83 -7.26 0.28 -7.96
C LEU A 83 -7.75 0.03 -6.52
N TYR A 84 -6.93 -0.63 -5.72
CA TYR A 84 -7.30 -1.05 -4.37
C TYR A 84 -6.10 -1.19 -3.45
N GLU A 85 -6.36 -1.39 -2.14
CA GLU A 85 -5.34 -1.42 -1.09
C GLU A 85 -4.34 -0.26 -1.21
N PRO A 86 -4.86 0.99 -1.19
CA PRO A 86 -4.03 2.17 -1.25
C PRO A 86 -3.18 2.31 0.01
N SER A 87 -1.91 2.71 -0.11
CA SER A 87 -1.04 3.05 1.01
C SER A 87 -0.47 4.44 0.83
N LEU A 88 -0.57 5.26 1.87
CA LEU A 88 -0.18 6.67 1.89
C LEU A 88 1.04 6.86 2.78
N ALA A 89 1.96 7.72 2.36
CA ALA A 89 3.03 8.26 3.20
C ALA A 89 3.17 9.76 2.97
N GLU A 90 3.63 10.46 3.99
CA GLU A 90 4.12 11.84 3.89
C GLU A 90 5.65 11.79 3.91
N PHE A 91 6.28 12.54 3.02
CA PHE A 91 7.72 12.68 2.94
C PHE A 91 8.08 14.06 2.39
N GLU A 92 8.90 14.82 3.11
CA GLU A 92 9.36 16.18 2.74
C GLU A 92 8.22 17.14 2.37
N GLY A 93 7.08 17.07 3.08
CA GLY A 93 5.93 17.94 2.88
C GLY A 93 5.07 17.58 1.67
N GLU A 94 5.32 16.48 1.00
CA GLU A 94 4.47 15.91 -0.04
C GLU A 94 3.91 14.54 0.36
N PHE A 95 2.82 14.14 -0.27
CA PHE A 95 2.12 12.88 0.00
C PHE A 95 2.24 11.94 -1.19
N PHE A 96 2.64 10.70 -0.91
CA PHE A 96 2.87 9.65 -1.89
C PHE A 96 1.88 8.52 -1.69
N LEU A 97 1.15 8.16 -2.75
CA LEU A 97 0.13 7.13 -2.72
C LEU A 97 0.50 6.00 -3.67
N THR A 98 0.65 4.78 -3.14
CA THR A 98 0.75 3.57 -3.96
C THR A 98 -0.58 2.84 -3.97
N LEU A 99 -0.94 2.25 -5.11
CA LEU A 99 -2.23 1.58 -5.33
C LEU A 99 -2.00 0.23 -5.98
N ARG A 100 -2.50 -0.82 -5.34
CA ARG A 100 -2.48 -2.16 -5.89
C ARG A 100 -3.42 -2.26 -7.08
N ALA A 101 -3.00 -2.98 -8.11
CA ALA A 101 -3.83 -3.41 -9.24
C ALA A 101 -3.50 -4.85 -9.63
N ASP A 102 -4.31 -5.46 -10.51
CA ASP A 102 -4.16 -6.87 -10.87
C ASP A 102 -2.90 -7.17 -11.69
N LYS A 103 -2.52 -6.26 -12.59
CA LYS A 103 -1.38 -6.48 -13.50
C LYS A 103 -0.14 -5.75 -13.06
N SER A 104 -0.29 -4.50 -12.68
CA SER A 104 0.80 -3.62 -12.31
C SER A 104 0.28 -2.55 -11.37
N ALA A 105 0.90 -2.41 -10.20
CA ALA A 105 0.53 -1.39 -9.26
C ALA A 105 0.87 0.00 -9.78
N CYS A 106 0.20 1.00 -9.23
CA CYS A 106 0.35 2.39 -9.62
C CYS A 106 0.86 3.24 -8.46
N VAL A 107 1.43 4.38 -8.81
CA VAL A 107 1.91 5.41 -7.88
C VAL A 107 1.44 6.79 -8.33
N THR A 108 1.25 7.67 -7.37
CA THR A 108 1.00 9.09 -7.57
C THR A 108 1.48 9.89 -6.37
N HIS A 109 1.53 11.20 -6.50
CA HIS A 109 1.85 12.13 -5.41
C HIS A 109 0.95 13.37 -5.45
N GLY A 110 0.93 14.10 -4.36
CA GLY A 110 0.18 15.35 -4.20
C GLY A 110 0.67 16.14 -2.99
N LYS A 111 0.23 17.40 -2.88
CA LYS A 111 0.73 18.30 -1.83
C LYS A 111 -0.09 18.33 -0.55
N ASP A 112 -1.33 17.90 -0.59
CA ASP A 112 -2.29 18.02 0.54
C ASP A 112 -2.78 16.67 1.07
N GLY A 113 -2.33 15.56 0.47
CA GLY A 113 -2.75 14.21 0.83
C GLY A 113 -4.17 13.84 0.41
N LEU A 114 -4.88 14.72 -0.29
CA LEU A 114 -6.21 14.51 -0.83
C LEU A 114 -6.24 14.59 -2.36
N ASN A 115 -5.58 15.60 -2.92
CA ASN A 115 -5.55 15.83 -4.35
C ASN A 115 -4.22 15.37 -4.94
N PHE A 116 -4.30 14.43 -5.87
CA PHE A 116 -3.15 13.74 -6.44
C PHE A 116 -3.06 13.94 -7.95
N GLN A 117 -1.84 13.89 -8.46
CA GLN A 117 -1.56 13.85 -9.89
C GLN A 117 -2.14 12.56 -10.52
N PRO A 118 -2.25 12.46 -11.87
CA PRO A 118 -2.61 11.21 -12.52
C PRO A 118 -1.70 10.05 -12.14
N THR A 119 -2.28 8.89 -11.89
CA THR A 119 -1.53 7.68 -11.53
C THR A 119 -0.64 7.20 -12.67
N ARG A 120 0.53 6.67 -12.31
CA ARG A 120 1.47 6.01 -13.24
C ARG A 120 1.74 4.58 -12.78
N GLU A 121 2.07 3.71 -13.72
CA GLU A 121 2.59 2.39 -13.41
C GLU A 121 3.96 2.49 -12.71
N TRP A 122 4.19 1.67 -11.71
CA TRP A 122 5.49 1.56 -11.07
C TRP A 122 6.59 1.10 -12.03
N ARG A 123 7.68 1.83 -12.09
CA ARG A 123 8.87 1.54 -12.88
C ARG A 123 10.14 1.70 -12.06
N PHE A 124 11.19 1.03 -12.53
CA PHE A 124 12.55 1.34 -12.11
C PHE A 124 13.08 2.57 -12.85
N ASP A 125 14.17 3.14 -12.34
CA ASP A 125 14.90 4.27 -12.94
C ASP A 125 15.52 3.96 -14.31
N ASP A 126 15.72 2.68 -14.64
CA ASP A 126 16.10 2.22 -15.99
C ASP A 126 14.91 2.15 -16.98
N GLY A 127 13.74 2.60 -16.57
CA GLY A 127 12.50 2.62 -17.38
C GLY A 127 11.77 1.29 -17.48
N LYS A 128 12.33 0.18 -16.97
CA LYS A 128 11.65 -1.11 -16.98
C LYS A 128 10.50 -1.15 -15.97
N PRO A 129 9.38 -1.82 -16.26
CA PRO A 129 8.31 -2.03 -15.30
C PRO A 129 8.84 -2.68 -14.01
N LEU A 130 8.32 -2.25 -12.86
CA LEU A 130 8.65 -2.86 -11.57
C LEU A 130 8.26 -4.34 -11.52
N GLY A 131 7.22 -4.72 -12.26
CA GLY A 131 6.74 -6.10 -12.26
C GLY A 131 5.90 -6.45 -11.04
N SER A 132 5.47 -5.47 -10.25
CA SER A 132 4.52 -5.69 -9.16
C SER A 132 3.25 -6.31 -9.69
N TYR A 133 2.76 -7.37 -9.03
CA TYR A 133 1.67 -8.17 -9.54
C TYR A 133 0.72 -8.58 -8.43
N ASN A 134 -0.45 -7.94 -8.41
CA ASN A 134 -1.56 -8.37 -7.56
C ASN A 134 -1.16 -8.56 -6.08
N THR A 135 -0.30 -7.69 -5.57
CA THR A 135 0.13 -7.64 -4.16
C THR A 135 0.10 -6.21 -3.65
N GLN A 136 -0.13 -6.07 -2.34
CA GLN A 136 -0.05 -4.78 -1.67
C GLN A 136 1.39 -4.28 -1.62
N GLN A 137 1.53 -2.98 -1.38
CA GLN A 137 2.80 -2.29 -1.24
C GLN A 137 2.69 -1.29 -0.10
N HIS A 138 3.79 -1.07 0.58
CA HIS A 138 3.83 -0.14 1.70
C HIS A 138 5.06 0.76 1.64
N TRP A 139 4.92 1.94 2.22
CA TRP A 139 5.96 2.93 2.30
C TRP A 139 6.79 2.80 3.58
N VAL A 140 8.06 3.11 3.46
CA VAL A 140 8.97 3.34 4.59
C VAL A 140 9.63 4.69 4.39
N THR A 141 9.54 5.55 5.41
CA THR A 141 10.26 6.83 5.48
C THR A 141 11.24 6.76 6.63
N ILE A 142 12.54 6.76 6.35
CA ILE A 142 13.59 6.64 7.34
C ILE A 142 14.90 7.23 6.83
N GLY A 143 15.69 7.86 7.71
CA GLY A 143 17.04 8.34 7.37
C GLY A 143 17.07 9.32 6.19
N GLY A 144 16.03 10.16 6.04
CA GLY A 144 15.93 11.09 4.90
C GLY A 144 15.65 10.42 3.56
N GLY A 145 15.18 9.17 3.55
CA GLY A 145 14.82 8.43 2.34
C GLY A 145 13.38 7.97 2.31
N LEU A 146 12.82 7.91 1.09
CA LEU A 146 11.53 7.31 0.79
C LEU A 146 11.75 5.94 0.16
N PHE A 147 11.15 4.90 0.74
CA PHE A 147 11.31 3.53 0.27
C PHE A 147 9.97 2.84 0.07
N LEU A 148 9.95 1.85 -0.84
CA LEU A 148 8.81 0.99 -1.08
C LEU A 148 9.11 -0.44 -0.63
N VAL A 149 8.18 -1.07 0.09
CA VAL A 149 8.17 -2.50 0.41
C VAL A 149 7.20 -3.20 -0.53
N TYR A 150 7.66 -4.22 -1.27
CA TYR A 150 6.89 -4.83 -2.35
C TYR A 150 7.34 -6.25 -2.69
N THR A 151 6.53 -6.94 -3.49
CA THR A 151 6.91 -8.16 -4.21
C THR A 151 6.79 -7.91 -5.72
N ARG A 152 7.53 -8.65 -6.54
CA ARG A 152 7.52 -8.46 -7.99
C ARG A 152 7.81 -9.77 -8.75
N ARG A 153 7.49 -9.77 -10.03
CA ARG A 153 7.93 -10.76 -11.02
C ARG A 153 9.39 -10.59 -11.39
N GLY A 154 9.95 -11.58 -12.10
CA GLY A 154 11.31 -11.49 -12.64
C GLY A 154 12.38 -11.53 -11.56
N ALA A 155 12.15 -12.32 -10.51
CA ALA A 155 13.06 -12.54 -9.40
C ALA A 155 13.30 -14.05 -9.19
N ASP A 156 13.29 -14.84 -10.27
CA ASP A 156 13.37 -16.30 -10.26
C ASP A 156 12.30 -16.94 -9.36
N ASN A 157 11.10 -16.39 -9.39
CA ASN A 157 10.02 -16.70 -8.45
C ASN A 157 8.70 -17.10 -9.12
N ASP A 158 8.74 -17.57 -10.36
CA ASP A 158 7.53 -17.99 -11.10
C ASP A 158 6.85 -19.21 -10.47
N HIS A 159 7.59 -19.99 -9.68
CA HIS A 159 7.09 -21.11 -8.91
C HIS A 159 6.30 -20.69 -7.66
N ILE A 160 6.38 -19.42 -7.25
CA ILE A 160 5.65 -18.86 -6.12
C ILE A 160 4.34 -18.24 -6.60
N MET A 161 3.23 -18.62 -5.97
CA MET A 161 1.91 -18.10 -6.32
C MET A 161 1.89 -16.57 -6.26
N ARG A 162 1.49 -15.94 -7.37
CA ARG A 162 1.44 -14.48 -7.53
C ARG A 162 2.78 -13.79 -7.28
N HIS A 163 3.89 -14.50 -7.42
CA HIS A 163 5.25 -13.96 -7.20
C HIS A 163 5.41 -13.29 -5.83
N ARG A 164 4.72 -13.84 -4.79
CA ARG A 164 4.66 -13.26 -3.44
C ARG A 164 5.85 -13.59 -2.56
N ALA A 165 7.00 -13.85 -3.14
CA ALA A 165 8.30 -13.95 -2.49
C ALA A 165 9.39 -13.76 -3.56
N PRO A 166 10.56 -13.24 -3.22
CA PRO A 166 10.94 -12.57 -1.97
C PRO A 166 10.13 -11.29 -1.69
N LEU A 167 10.18 -10.78 -0.43
CA LEU A 167 9.77 -9.43 -0.10
C LEU A 167 10.97 -8.50 -0.26
N PHE A 168 10.80 -7.44 -1.03
CA PHE A 168 11.85 -6.46 -1.33
C PHE A 168 11.60 -5.13 -0.63
N ILE A 169 12.67 -4.36 -0.49
CA ILE A 169 12.66 -2.92 -0.27
C ILE A 169 13.56 -2.25 -1.29
N GLY A 170 13.20 -1.06 -1.75
CA GLY A 170 14.02 -0.22 -2.61
C GLY A 170 13.70 1.25 -2.40
N GLN A 171 14.69 2.09 -2.58
CA GLN A 171 14.54 3.54 -2.49
C GLN A 171 13.78 4.08 -3.70
N VAL A 172 12.90 5.02 -3.45
CA VAL A 172 12.12 5.73 -4.46
C VAL A 172 12.67 7.13 -4.63
N ASN A 173 12.86 7.55 -5.88
CA ASN A 173 13.10 8.95 -6.19
C ASN A 173 11.75 9.70 -6.12
N PRO A 174 11.58 10.66 -5.21
CA PRO A 174 10.30 11.35 -5.01
C PRO A 174 9.88 12.23 -6.18
N GLU A 175 10.85 12.77 -6.96
CA GLU A 175 10.55 13.64 -8.12
C GLU A 175 10.06 12.82 -9.32
N THR A 176 10.70 11.69 -9.61
CA THR A 176 10.38 10.86 -10.78
C THR A 176 9.37 9.79 -10.49
N LEU A 177 9.10 9.46 -9.23
CA LEU A 177 8.27 8.33 -8.76
C LEU A 177 8.77 6.99 -9.30
N GLN A 178 10.08 6.85 -9.44
CA GLN A 178 10.73 5.63 -9.90
C GLN A 178 11.52 4.98 -8.77
N LEU A 179 11.56 3.67 -8.78
CA LEU A 179 12.35 2.90 -7.84
C LEU A 179 13.79 2.83 -8.35
N ILE A 180 14.75 3.23 -7.52
CA ILE A 180 16.17 3.20 -7.84
C ILE A 180 16.65 1.75 -7.78
N ARG A 181 16.86 1.11 -8.94
CA ARG A 181 17.14 -0.33 -9.04
C ARG A 181 18.34 -0.78 -8.23
N SER A 182 19.39 0.02 -8.20
CA SER A 182 20.63 -0.31 -7.47
C SER A 182 20.45 -0.42 -5.96
N THR A 183 19.35 0.15 -5.43
CA THR A 183 19.02 0.13 -3.99
C THR A 183 18.14 -1.04 -3.59
N GLU A 184 17.63 -1.82 -4.55
CA GLU A 184 16.76 -2.98 -4.24
C GLU A 184 17.51 -3.98 -3.34
N ARG A 185 16.85 -4.37 -2.24
CA ARG A 185 17.36 -5.39 -1.31
C ARG A 185 16.23 -6.36 -0.95
N ILE A 186 16.58 -7.60 -0.70
CA ILE A 186 15.67 -8.59 -0.16
C ILE A 186 15.55 -8.38 1.35
N LEU A 187 14.35 -8.12 1.83
CA LEU A 187 14.03 -8.05 3.25
C LEU A 187 13.75 -9.44 3.84
N ILE A 188 12.94 -10.22 3.12
CA ILE A 188 12.58 -11.58 3.52
C ILE A 188 12.79 -12.46 2.30
N PRO A 189 13.73 -13.43 2.39
CA PRO A 189 14.03 -14.32 1.27
C PRO A 189 12.85 -15.25 0.92
N GLU A 190 12.85 -15.75 -0.28
CA GLU A 190 11.96 -16.80 -0.75
C GLU A 190 12.29 -18.12 -0.04
N ASN A 191 11.27 -18.87 0.33
CA ASN A 191 11.39 -20.15 1.03
C ASN A 191 10.23 -21.09 0.62
N HIS A 192 9.94 -21.20 -0.68
CA HIS A 192 8.85 -22.00 -1.26
C HIS A 192 7.45 -21.72 -0.70
N ALA A 193 7.28 -20.64 0.05
CA ALA A 193 6.02 -20.20 0.61
C ALA A 193 5.68 -18.80 0.09
N THR A 194 4.40 -18.45 0.14
CA THR A 194 3.97 -17.08 -0.13
C THR A 194 4.20 -16.22 1.09
N LEU A 195 4.84 -15.10 0.92
CA LEU A 195 4.80 -14.03 1.88
C LEU A 195 3.42 -13.38 1.80
N GLY A 196 2.72 -13.36 2.94
CA GLY A 196 1.37 -12.82 3.06
C GLY A 196 1.33 -11.30 2.98
N ASN A 197 0.33 -10.74 3.62
CA ASN A 197 0.23 -9.30 3.72
C ASN A 197 1.30 -8.78 4.69
N SER A 198 2.05 -7.78 4.23
CA SER A 198 3.01 -7.09 5.08
C SER A 198 2.36 -5.91 5.79
N GLY A 199 2.94 -5.51 6.90
CA GLY A 199 2.62 -4.29 7.62
C GLY A 199 3.90 -3.49 7.90
N VAL A 200 3.79 -2.17 7.92
CA VAL A 200 4.89 -1.26 8.23
C VAL A 200 4.48 -0.38 9.40
N CYS A 201 5.35 -0.24 10.38
CA CYS A 201 5.17 0.62 11.53
C CYS A 201 6.43 1.45 11.75
N ARG A 202 6.31 2.78 11.62
CA ARG A 202 7.36 3.71 12.04
C ARG A 202 7.37 3.77 13.56
N VAL A 203 8.49 3.38 14.16
CA VAL A 203 8.68 3.36 15.61
C VAL A 203 9.29 4.67 16.10
N SER A 204 10.25 5.21 15.33
CA SER A 204 10.91 6.49 15.57
C SER A 204 11.42 7.07 14.24
N ASP A 205 12.10 8.19 14.29
CA ASP A 205 12.74 8.79 13.12
C ASP A 205 13.90 7.93 12.57
N THR A 206 14.44 7.05 13.39
CA THR A 206 15.57 6.19 13.04
C THR A 206 15.23 4.70 13.01
N GLU A 207 13.96 4.33 13.25
CA GLU A 207 13.57 2.93 13.31
C GLU A 207 12.18 2.68 12.72
N THR A 208 12.10 1.69 11.85
CA THR A 208 10.85 1.19 11.24
C THR A 208 10.81 -0.33 11.32
N TRP A 209 9.65 -0.87 11.68
CA TRP A 209 9.39 -2.30 11.72
C TRP A 209 8.53 -2.74 10.53
N ILE A 210 8.88 -3.90 9.98
CA ILE A 210 8.09 -4.56 8.94
C ILE A 210 7.73 -5.95 9.43
N THR A 211 6.46 -6.29 9.34
CA THR A 211 5.95 -7.63 9.62
C THR A 211 5.38 -8.26 8.37
N CYS A 212 5.51 -9.58 8.21
CA CYS A 212 4.94 -10.30 7.09
C CYS A 212 4.63 -11.75 7.50
N GLY A 213 3.39 -12.17 7.30
CA GLY A 213 3.02 -13.57 7.48
C GLY A 213 3.51 -14.44 6.33
N GLU A 214 4.06 -15.61 6.64
CA GLU A 214 4.38 -16.65 5.67
C GLU A 214 3.22 -17.66 5.60
N GLY A 215 2.76 -17.99 4.39
CA GLY A 215 1.63 -18.91 4.20
C GLY A 215 1.78 -19.80 2.99
N LEU A 216 1.17 -20.99 3.07
CA LEU A 216 1.03 -21.93 1.96
C LEU A 216 -0.40 -21.78 1.42
N LEU A 217 -0.60 -20.98 0.37
CA LEU A 217 -1.91 -20.84 -0.27
C LEU A 217 -2.27 -22.05 -1.17
N ARG A 218 -1.29 -22.87 -1.51
CA ARG A 218 -1.41 -24.22 -2.06
C ARG A 218 -0.24 -25.02 -1.54
N LEU A 219 -0.49 -26.25 -1.16
CA LEU A 219 0.55 -27.24 -0.83
C LEU A 219 1.36 -27.57 -2.10
N GLY A 220 2.23 -26.67 -2.53
CA GLY A 220 3.16 -26.89 -3.63
C GLY A 220 4.10 -28.07 -3.34
N LYS A 221 5.34 -27.97 -3.73
CA LYS A 221 6.39 -28.97 -3.43
C LYS A 221 6.73 -29.08 -1.94
N ARG A 222 6.29 -28.15 -1.10
CA ARG A 222 6.57 -28.12 0.34
C ARG A 222 5.51 -28.93 1.09
N LYS A 223 5.96 -29.94 1.81
CA LYS A 223 5.12 -30.83 2.62
C LYS A 223 4.81 -30.29 4.02
N GLU A 224 5.53 -29.28 4.48
CA GLU A 224 5.40 -28.74 5.83
C GLU A 224 4.76 -27.35 5.79
N GLN A 225 3.73 -27.15 6.61
CA GLN A 225 3.18 -25.82 6.84
C GLN A 225 4.15 -25.00 7.69
N THR A 226 4.36 -23.77 7.31
CA THR A 226 5.05 -22.79 8.15
C THR A 226 4.03 -21.81 8.69
N ASN A 227 3.97 -21.69 10.00
CA ASN A 227 3.15 -20.69 10.68
C ASN A 227 4.08 -19.56 11.18
N LYS A 228 4.94 -19.06 10.29
CA LYS A 228 5.91 -18.03 10.64
C LYS A 228 5.33 -16.65 10.39
N VAL A 229 5.58 -15.75 11.33
CA VAL A 229 5.50 -14.31 11.13
C VAL A 229 6.92 -13.78 11.14
N HIS A 230 7.32 -13.23 10.02
CA HIS A 230 8.61 -12.56 9.89
C HIS A 230 8.53 -11.15 10.48
N PHE A 231 9.59 -10.75 11.13
CA PHE A 231 9.79 -9.43 11.66
C PHE A 231 11.13 -8.90 11.18
N VAL A 232 11.12 -7.72 10.57
CA VAL A 232 12.32 -7.04 10.09
C VAL A 232 12.39 -5.68 10.75
N ARG A 233 13.51 -5.38 11.36
CA ARG A 233 13.84 -4.09 11.93
C ARG A 233 14.75 -3.34 10.99
N ILE A 234 14.34 -2.16 10.55
CA ILE A 234 15.16 -1.25 9.74
C ILE A 234 15.57 -0.09 10.62
N THR A 235 16.86 0.21 10.60
CA THR A 235 17.42 1.37 11.32
C THR A 235 18.22 2.22 10.34
N SER A 236 18.09 3.55 10.41
CA SER A 236 19.09 4.45 9.83
C SER A 236 20.28 4.48 10.77
N GLY A 237 21.46 4.18 10.24
CA GLY A 237 22.72 4.39 10.97
C GLY A 237 22.85 5.85 11.36
N GLY A 238 23.25 6.11 12.62
CA GLY A 238 23.72 7.41 13.05
C GLY A 238 25.07 7.72 12.41
#